data_72ef5361aea84992e10cd8de5c516407
#
_entry.id   72ef5361aea84992e10cd8de5c516407
#
_cell.length_a   1.000
_cell.length_b   1.000
_cell.length_c   1.000
_cell.angle_alpha   90.00
_cell.angle_beta   90.00
_cell.angle_gamma   90.00
#
_symmetry.space_group_name_H-M   'P 1'
#
loop_
_entity.id
_entity.type
_entity.pdbx_description
1 polymer ?
#
loop_
_entity_poly.entity_id
_entity_poly.type
_entity_poly.pdbx_seq_one_letter_code
_entity_poly.pdbx_strand_id
1 'polypeptide(L)'
;VTKNLHLAPESFTDLVYTIISTRESRVLKQLKFHPVPPQVSLLRSRHSKKEECRVNAQKFTQKSLEAITAAQSLATEYSNMQIEQLHLLSALTREDEGLISQLLKKMGVDLTAFRSDLTAEIAAMPAVTGPGREPDKIYVAPDVDKILTAAERLAEQMKDDYISVEHIMLSLLQSPNPAAKKLFDRYKITKDSFLSALMSVRGNTRVTSDTPEDTYDVLGKYGTDLVEQARAQKLDPVIGRDSEIRNVIMILSRKTKNNPV
;
A
#
# COMPACT_ATOMS: atom_id res chain seq x y z
N VAL A 1 -33.58 -27.52 -17.61
CA VAL A 1 -32.17 -27.82 -17.29
C VAL A 1 -31.33 -26.69 -17.81
N THR A 2 -31.20 -25.64 -17.04
CA THR A 2 -30.33 -24.47 -17.35
C THR A 2 -29.22 -24.42 -16.32
N LYS A 3 -28.02 -24.74 -16.80
CA LYS A 3 -26.77 -24.57 -16.04
C LYS A 3 -26.49 -23.08 -15.85
N ASN A 4 -26.57 -22.59 -14.62
CA ASN A 4 -25.98 -21.30 -14.26
C ASN A 4 -24.48 -21.48 -14.22
N LEU A 5 -23.78 -20.96 -15.23
CA LEU A 5 -22.36 -20.68 -15.19
C LEU A 5 -22.17 -19.48 -14.24
N HIS A 6 -21.61 -19.70 -13.07
CA HIS A 6 -21.02 -18.62 -12.28
C HIS A 6 -19.73 -18.17 -12.96
N LEU A 7 -19.80 -17.02 -13.64
CA LEU A 7 -18.65 -16.30 -14.10
C LEU A 7 -17.89 -15.77 -12.87
N ALA A 8 -16.58 -16.01 -12.83
CA ALA A 8 -15.67 -15.33 -11.95
C ALA A 8 -15.76 -13.81 -12.22
N PRO A 9 -15.58 -12.95 -11.22
CA PRO A 9 -15.67 -11.50 -11.41
C PRO A 9 -14.63 -11.06 -12.45
N GLU A 10 -15.11 -10.53 -13.57
CA GLU A 10 -14.27 -10.15 -14.72
C GLU A 10 -13.53 -8.83 -14.53
N SER A 11 -13.77 -8.12 -13.42
CA SER A 11 -13.06 -6.88 -13.13
C SER A 11 -12.89 -6.63 -11.63
N PHE A 12 -11.83 -5.96 -11.29
CA PHE A 12 -11.50 -5.52 -9.94
C PHE A 12 -12.61 -4.63 -9.30
N THR A 13 -13.35 -3.89 -10.12
CA THR A 13 -14.52 -3.10 -9.69
C THR A 13 -15.58 -3.98 -9.05
N ASP A 14 -15.76 -5.22 -9.53
CA ASP A 14 -16.72 -6.17 -8.97
C ASP A 14 -16.29 -6.72 -7.61
N LEU A 15 -14.98 -6.85 -7.40
CA LEU A 15 -14.41 -7.28 -6.13
C LEU A 15 -14.64 -6.23 -5.03
N VAL A 16 -14.37 -4.95 -5.35
CA VAL A 16 -14.61 -3.83 -4.44
C VAL A 16 -16.11 -3.63 -4.22
N TYR A 17 -16.94 -3.83 -5.24
CA TYR A 17 -18.40 -3.82 -5.12
C TYR A 17 -18.89 -4.98 -4.23
N THR A 18 -18.29 -6.15 -4.31
CA THR A 18 -18.64 -7.31 -3.47
C THR A 18 -18.29 -7.05 -2.00
N ILE A 19 -17.14 -6.45 -1.73
CA ILE A 19 -16.71 -6.05 -0.37
C ILE A 19 -17.66 -4.98 0.20
N ILE A 20 -18.16 -4.06 -0.64
CA ILE A 20 -19.10 -3.01 -0.25
C ILE A 20 -20.54 -3.56 -0.11
N SER A 21 -20.99 -4.40 -1.04
CA SER A 21 -22.35 -4.97 -1.09
C SER A 21 -22.65 -5.95 0.05
N THR A 22 -21.69 -6.68 0.58
CA THR A 22 -21.92 -7.56 1.74
C THR A 22 -22.24 -6.82 3.02
N ARG A 23 -21.91 -5.52 3.11
CA ARG A 23 -22.27 -4.66 4.24
C ARG A 23 -23.74 -4.19 4.20
N GLU A 24 -24.29 -3.98 3.00
CA GLU A 24 -25.70 -3.58 2.83
C GLU A 24 -26.68 -4.74 3.11
N SER A 25 -26.31 -5.98 2.80
CA SER A 25 -27.19 -7.15 2.98
C SER A 25 -27.48 -7.48 4.44
N ARG A 26 -26.65 -7.06 5.40
CA ARG A 26 -26.88 -7.30 6.84
C ARG A 26 -27.87 -6.34 7.48
N VAL A 27 -27.96 -5.10 6.97
CA VAL A 27 -28.85 -4.07 7.53
C VAL A 27 -30.29 -4.26 7.05
N LEU A 28 -30.48 -4.76 5.82
CA LEU A 28 -31.81 -4.91 5.21
C LEU A 28 -32.56 -6.18 5.64
N LYS A 29 -31.90 -7.20 6.20
CA LYS A 29 -32.55 -8.44 6.65
C LYS A 29 -33.19 -8.39 8.04
N GLN A 30 -33.05 -7.29 8.81
CA GLN A 30 -33.63 -7.15 10.14
C GLN A 30 -34.87 -6.25 10.21
N LEU A 31 -35.32 -5.65 9.10
CA LEU A 31 -36.51 -4.85 9.06
C LEU A 31 -37.71 -5.70 8.59
N LYS A 32 -38.37 -6.38 9.52
CA LYS A 32 -39.74 -6.88 9.32
C LYS A 32 -40.67 -5.65 9.28
N PHE A 33 -41.25 -5.41 8.11
CA PHE A 33 -42.29 -4.40 7.91
C PHE A 33 -43.49 -4.72 8.79
N HIS A 34 -43.83 -3.81 9.73
CA HIS A 34 -45.15 -3.62 10.26
C HIS A 34 -45.68 -2.27 9.78
N PRO A 35 -46.91 -2.20 9.27
CA PRO A 35 -47.48 -0.92 8.84
C PRO A 35 -47.81 -0.05 10.06
N VAL A 36 -47.25 1.16 10.10
CA VAL A 36 -47.53 2.21 11.11
C VAL A 36 -48.52 3.20 10.51
N PRO A 37 -49.57 3.58 11.26
CA PRO A 37 -50.56 4.57 10.82
C PRO A 37 -49.99 6.00 10.82
N PRO A 38 -50.59 6.92 10.02
CA PRO A 38 -50.09 8.27 9.89
C PRO A 38 -50.59 9.14 11.04
N GLN A 39 -49.71 9.69 11.79
CA GLN A 39 -49.73 10.97 12.52
C GLN A 39 -48.75 10.90 13.69
N VAL A 40 -47.69 11.66 13.65
CA VAL A 40 -47.27 12.62 14.67
C VAL A 40 -46.15 13.49 14.10
N SER A 41 -46.39 14.75 14.11
CA SER A 41 -45.52 15.84 13.71
C SER A 41 -44.36 16.06 14.69
N LEU A 42 -43.25 16.55 14.14
CA LEU A 42 -42.28 17.45 14.79
C LEU A 42 -41.55 16.94 16.04
N LEU A 43 -40.49 16.17 15.83
CA LEU A 43 -39.28 16.34 16.62
C LEU A 43 -38.06 16.22 15.68
N ARG A 44 -37.50 17.38 15.41
CA ARG A 44 -36.27 17.57 14.63
C ARG A 44 -35.09 17.06 15.47
N SER A 45 -34.89 15.74 15.50
CA SER A 45 -33.66 15.16 16.08
C SER A 45 -32.52 15.46 15.15
N ARG A 46 -31.55 16.17 15.68
CA ARG A 46 -30.22 16.33 15.07
C ARG A 46 -29.66 14.95 14.76
N HIS A 47 -29.85 14.47 13.54
CA HIS A 47 -29.09 13.38 13.02
C HIS A 47 -27.67 13.90 12.86
N SER A 48 -26.78 13.48 13.77
CA SER A 48 -25.35 13.44 13.55
C SER A 48 -25.14 12.78 12.18
N LYS A 49 -24.64 13.54 11.21
CA LYS A 49 -24.09 12.99 9.98
C LYS A 49 -22.96 12.05 10.38
N LYS A 50 -23.26 10.78 10.57
CA LYS A 50 -22.27 9.73 10.34
C LYS A 50 -22.05 9.75 8.84
N GLU A 51 -21.04 10.47 8.39
CA GLU A 51 -20.44 10.29 7.07
C GLU A 51 -19.98 8.84 7.04
N GLU A 52 -20.75 7.99 6.35
CA GLU A 52 -20.27 6.68 5.93
C GLU A 52 -19.12 6.94 4.96
N CYS A 53 -17.90 6.83 5.48
CA CYS A 53 -16.68 6.88 4.68
C CYS A 53 -16.68 5.64 3.77
N ARG A 54 -17.27 5.78 2.58
CA ARG A 54 -17.13 4.81 1.49
C ARG A 54 -15.75 5.04 0.89
N VAL A 55 -14.81 4.18 1.20
CA VAL A 55 -13.49 4.20 0.58
C VAL A 55 -13.67 4.01 -0.93
N ASN A 56 -13.37 5.04 -1.71
CA ASN A 56 -13.53 5.00 -3.16
C ASN A 56 -12.32 4.31 -3.79
N ALA A 57 -12.51 3.12 -4.39
CA ALA A 57 -11.45 2.36 -5.04
C ALA A 57 -10.69 3.14 -6.14
N GLN A 58 -11.36 4.10 -6.79
CA GLN A 58 -10.75 4.94 -7.83
C GLN A 58 -9.69 5.91 -7.29
N LYS A 59 -9.62 6.08 -5.96
CA LYS A 59 -8.60 6.91 -5.31
C LYS A 59 -7.31 6.14 -4.99
N PHE A 60 -7.26 4.82 -5.19
CA PHE A 60 -6.07 4.03 -4.92
C PHE A 60 -5.15 3.95 -6.13
N THR A 61 -3.83 3.94 -5.89
CA THR A 61 -2.85 3.63 -6.94
C THR A 61 -2.96 2.16 -7.35
N GLN A 62 -2.48 1.83 -8.54
CA GLN A 62 -2.48 0.45 -9.04
C GLN A 62 -1.75 -0.49 -8.07
N LYS A 63 -0.60 -0.10 -7.54
CA LYS A 63 0.16 -0.87 -6.57
C LYS A 63 -0.58 -1.08 -5.24
N SER A 64 -1.33 -0.09 -4.79
CA SER A 64 -2.18 -0.23 -3.60
C SER A 64 -3.30 -1.24 -3.81
N LEU A 65 -3.91 -1.24 -5.00
CA LEU A 65 -4.95 -2.20 -5.38
C LEU A 65 -4.38 -3.61 -5.52
N GLU A 66 -3.22 -3.76 -6.15
CA GLU A 66 -2.49 -5.03 -6.25
C GLU A 66 -2.14 -5.59 -4.85
N ALA A 67 -1.69 -4.73 -3.93
CA ALA A 67 -1.40 -5.14 -2.56
C ALA A 67 -2.64 -5.64 -1.81
N ILE A 68 -3.80 -4.96 -1.96
CA ILE A 68 -5.06 -5.40 -1.34
C ILE A 68 -5.51 -6.75 -1.92
N THR A 69 -5.41 -6.93 -3.25
CA THR A 69 -5.74 -8.18 -3.91
C THR A 69 -4.80 -9.32 -3.50
N ALA A 70 -3.50 -9.03 -3.39
CA ALA A 70 -2.53 -10.00 -2.91
C ALA A 70 -2.78 -10.40 -1.44
N ALA A 71 -3.16 -9.45 -0.58
CA ALA A 71 -3.55 -9.74 0.80
C ALA A 71 -4.77 -10.67 0.88
N GLN A 72 -5.76 -10.50 -0.01
CA GLN A 72 -6.91 -11.39 -0.10
C GLN A 72 -6.48 -12.81 -0.55
N SER A 73 -5.61 -12.90 -1.56
CA SER A 73 -5.09 -14.18 -2.04
C SER A 73 -4.34 -14.93 -0.93
N LEU A 74 -3.52 -14.22 -0.15
CA LEU A 74 -2.84 -14.79 1.01
C LEU A 74 -3.81 -15.28 2.08
N ALA A 75 -4.84 -14.52 2.42
CA ALA A 75 -5.85 -14.96 3.38
C ALA A 75 -6.57 -16.23 2.90
N THR A 76 -6.81 -16.36 1.57
CA THR A 76 -7.36 -17.58 0.97
C THR A 76 -6.42 -18.76 1.11
N GLU A 77 -5.15 -18.58 0.77
CA GLU A 77 -4.09 -19.59 0.81
C GLU A 77 -3.92 -20.18 2.22
N TYR A 78 -3.86 -19.30 3.23
CA TYR A 78 -3.74 -19.73 4.64
C TYR A 78 -5.07 -20.11 5.28
N SER A 79 -6.15 -20.19 4.50
CA SER A 79 -7.47 -20.58 5.00
C SER A 79 -8.02 -19.68 6.11
N ASN A 80 -7.63 -18.41 6.13
CA ASN A 80 -8.17 -17.42 7.05
C ASN A 80 -9.51 -16.89 6.54
N MET A 81 -10.43 -16.57 7.47
CA MET A 81 -11.78 -16.07 7.14
C MET A 81 -11.80 -14.56 6.92
N GLN A 82 -10.74 -13.87 7.27
CA GLN A 82 -10.64 -12.41 7.21
C GLN A 82 -9.28 -11.98 6.69
N ILE A 83 -9.28 -10.89 5.93
CA ILE A 83 -8.05 -10.18 5.58
C ILE A 83 -7.65 -9.38 6.82
N GLU A 84 -6.51 -9.71 7.43
CA GLU A 84 -5.96 -9.00 8.57
C GLU A 84 -4.75 -8.14 8.20
N GLN A 85 -4.26 -7.35 9.17
CA GLN A 85 -3.12 -6.45 8.97
C GLN A 85 -1.85 -7.17 8.50
N LEU A 86 -1.61 -8.40 8.97
CA LEU A 86 -0.44 -9.18 8.58
C LEU A 86 -0.48 -9.58 7.10
N HIS A 87 -1.66 -9.91 6.55
CA HIS A 87 -1.82 -10.19 5.13
C HIS A 87 -1.49 -8.96 4.28
N LEU A 88 -2.01 -7.79 4.70
CA LEU A 88 -1.73 -6.53 4.02
C LEU A 88 -0.25 -6.15 4.09
N LEU A 89 0.38 -6.31 5.27
CA LEU A 89 1.80 -6.07 5.46
C LEU A 89 2.66 -7.01 4.60
N SER A 90 2.29 -8.29 4.50
CA SER A 90 2.95 -9.27 3.64
C SER A 90 2.83 -8.90 2.16
N ALA A 91 1.65 -8.48 1.72
CA ALA A 91 1.44 -8.03 0.35
C ALA A 91 2.27 -6.80 0.00
N LEU A 92 2.32 -5.79 0.90
CA LEU A 92 3.10 -4.57 0.72
C LEU A 92 4.62 -4.82 0.64
N THR A 93 5.10 -5.86 1.29
CA THR A 93 6.53 -6.20 1.33
C THR A 93 6.93 -7.32 0.37
N ARG A 94 6.00 -7.80 -0.47
CA ARG A 94 6.22 -8.95 -1.35
C ARG A 94 7.27 -8.69 -2.42
N GLU A 95 7.21 -7.53 -3.08
CA GLU A 95 8.11 -7.17 -4.17
C GLU A 95 9.45 -6.65 -3.62
N ASP A 96 10.57 -7.20 -4.13
CA ASP A 96 11.91 -6.80 -3.68
C ASP A 96 12.27 -5.37 -4.09
N GLU A 97 11.77 -4.95 -5.25
CA GLU A 97 11.96 -3.62 -5.82
C GLU A 97 10.79 -2.67 -5.52
N GLY A 98 9.78 -3.15 -4.79
CA GLY A 98 8.67 -2.32 -4.35
C GLY A 98 9.12 -1.20 -3.41
N LEU A 99 8.41 -0.06 -3.44
CA LEU A 99 8.74 1.11 -2.63
C LEU A 99 8.91 0.77 -1.14
N ILE A 100 7.98 0.00 -0.57
CA ILE A 100 8.03 -0.36 0.85
C ILE A 100 9.27 -1.19 1.18
N SER A 101 9.61 -2.16 0.32
CA SER A 101 10.81 -2.99 0.49
C SER A 101 12.09 -2.17 0.42
N GLN A 102 12.18 -1.21 -0.51
CA GLN A 102 13.32 -0.29 -0.62
C GLN A 102 13.44 0.60 0.63
N LEU A 103 12.32 1.13 1.14
CA LEU A 103 12.32 1.94 2.35
C LEU A 103 12.78 1.15 3.57
N LEU A 104 12.30 -0.07 3.74
CA LEU A 104 12.72 -0.96 4.83
C LEU A 104 14.21 -1.33 4.73
N LYS A 105 14.72 -1.63 3.53
CA LYS A 105 16.16 -1.83 3.29
C LYS A 105 16.98 -0.60 3.70
N LYS A 106 16.51 0.59 3.31
CA LYS A 106 17.18 1.86 3.65
C LYS A 106 17.18 2.15 5.16
N MET A 107 16.17 1.67 5.87
CA MET A 107 16.13 1.70 7.34
C MET A 107 17.02 0.64 8.01
N GLY A 108 17.68 -0.23 7.22
CA GLY A 108 18.56 -1.28 7.72
C GLY A 108 17.81 -2.54 8.17
N VAL A 109 16.57 -2.73 7.75
CA VAL A 109 15.78 -3.94 8.05
C VAL A 109 16.21 -5.08 7.14
N ASP A 110 16.53 -6.24 7.72
CA ASP A 110 16.71 -7.48 6.96
C ASP A 110 15.33 -7.98 6.47
N LEU A 111 15.05 -7.76 5.20
CA LEU A 111 13.77 -8.13 4.58
C LEU A 111 13.54 -9.64 4.55
N THR A 112 14.60 -10.44 4.43
CA THR A 112 14.47 -11.90 4.36
C THR A 112 14.01 -12.43 5.71
N ALA A 113 14.67 -12.00 6.78
CA ALA A 113 14.27 -12.35 8.14
C ALA A 113 12.87 -11.80 8.49
N PHE A 114 12.59 -10.54 8.12
CA PHE A 114 11.29 -9.91 8.35
C PHE A 114 10.14 -10.68 7.68
N ARG A 115 10.30 -11.04 6.40
CA ARG A 115 9.28 -11.82 5.65
C ARG A 115 9.11 -13.22 6.20
N SER A 116 10.19 -13.87 6.63
CA SER A 116 10.13 -15.19 7.27
C SER A 116 9.32 -15.14 8.57
N ASP A 117 9.60 -14.18 9.44
CA ASP A 117 8.86 -13.99 10.69
C ASP A 117 7.39 -13.63 10.43
N LEU A 118 7.14 -12.76 9.45
CA LEU A 118 5.79 -12.37 9.06
C LEU A 118 4.98 -13.57 8.54
N THR A 119 5.59 -14.42 7.71
CA THR A 119 4.97 -15.66 7.21
C THR A 119 4.68 -16.63 8.34
N ALA A 120 5.58 -16.75 9.31
CA ALA A 120 5.37 -17.59 10.49
C ALA A 120 4.20 -17.09 11.36
N GLU A 121 4.09 -15.77 11.57
CA GLU A 121 2.95 -15.19 12.31
C GLU A 121 1.62 -15.37 11.55
N ILE A 122 1.60 -15.28 10.20
CA ILE A 122 0.40 -15.58 9.39
C ILE A 122 0.03 -17.06 9.50
N ALA A 123 0.98 -17.97 9.41
CA ALA A 123 0.75 -19.41 9.52
C ALA A 123 0.24 -19.82 10.91
N ALA A 124 0.55 -19.05 11.96
CA ALA A 124 0.07 -19.26 13.32
C ALA A 124 -1.37 -18.75 13.54
N MET A 125 -1.95 -18.03 12.58
CA MET A 125 -3.31 -17.51 12.69
C MET A 125 -4.34 -18.65 12.59
N PRO A 126 -5.53 -18.49 13.19
CA PRO A 126 -6.58 -19.51 13.11
C PRO A 126 -7.02 -19.76 11.68
N ALA A 127 -6.81 -20.99 11.20
CA ALA A 127 -7.29 -21.46 9.91
C ALA A 127 -8.67 -22.14 10.07
N VAL A 128 -9.61 -21.82 9.19
CA VAL A 128 -10.93 -22.43 9.16
C VAL A 128 -11.00 -23.39 7.97
N THR A 129 -11.02 -24.68 8.29
CA THR A 129 -11.16 -25.76 7.31
C THR A 129 -12.46 -26.51 7.57
N GLY A 130 -13.27 -26.77 6.53
CA GLY A 130 -14.51 -27.55 6.67
C GLY A 130 -15.49 -27.33 5.53
N PRO A 131 -16.52 -28.21 5.41
CA PRO A 131 -17.48 -28.19 4.29
C PRO A 131 -18.40 -26.95 4.27
N GLY A 132 -18.36 -26.09 5.29
CA GLY A 132 -19.12 -24.83 5.36
C GLY A 132 -18.32 -23.60 4.94
N ARG A 133 -17.07 -23.76 4.53
CA ARG A 133 -16.26 -22.65 4.03
C ARG A 133 -16.65 -22.33 2.59
N GLU A 134 -17.10 -21.13 2.35
CA GLU A 134 -17.25 -20.58 0.99
C GLU A 134 -15.93 -19.84 0.64
N PRO A 135 -15.09 -20.40 -0.27
CA PRO A 135 -13.77 -19.84 -0.57
C PRO A 135 -13.82 -18.40 -1.07
N ASP A 136 -14.95 -18.02 -1.66
CA ASP A 136 -15.15 -16.69 -2.28
C ASP A 136 -15.65 -15.62 -1.29
N LYS A 137 -15.94 -15.99 -0.04
CA LYS A 137 -16.42 -15.05 0.99
C LYS A 137 -15.35 -14.78 2.05
N ILE A 138 -14.37 -13.97 1.68
CA ILE A 138 -13.39 -13.44 2.63
C ILE A 138 -13.84 -12.07 3.10
N TYR A 139 -13.86 -11.87 4.40
CA TYR A 139 -14.23 -10.58 5.01
C TYR A 139 -12.99 -9.73 5.25
N VAL A 140 -13.16 -8.41 5.19
CA VAL A 140 -12.13 -7.48 5.64
C VAL A 140 -12.26 -7.32 7.16
N ALA A 141 -11.18 -7.52 7.89
CA ALA A 141 -11.18 -7.28 9.33
C ALA A 141 -11.47 -5.80 9.63
N PRO A 142 -12.22 -5.49 10.71
CA PRO A 142 -12.53 -4.10 11.05
C PRO A 142 -11.29 -3.21 11.25
N ASP A 143 -10.18 -3.82 11.64
CA ASP A 143 -8.92 -3.09 11.82
C ASP A 143 -8.28 -2.72 10.48
N VAL A 144 -8.41 -3.55 9.46
CA VAL A 144 -7.95 -3.23 8.09
C VAL A 144 -8.82 -2.14 7.48
N ASP A 145 -10.15 -2.18 7.68
CA ASP A 145 -11.05 -1.11 7.24
C ASP A 145 -10.68 0.25 7.85
N LYS A 146 -10.33 0.27 9.14
CA LYS A 146 -9.81 1.48 9.81
C LYS A 146 -8.51 1.97 9.21
N ILE A 147 -7.58 1.06 8.85
CA ILE A 147 -6.31 1.40 8.23
C ILE A 147 -6.52 2.02 6.85
N LEU A 148 -7.37 1.44 6.02
CA LEU A 148 -7.67 2.00 4.70
C LEU A 148 -8.34 3.38 4.79
N THR A 149 -9.25 3.55 5.73
CA THR A 149 -9.86 4.87 6.02
C THR A 149 -8.83 5.89 6.55
N ALA A 150 -7.87 5.44 7.38
CA ALA A 150 -6.81 6.31 7.88
C ALA A 150 -5.81 6.66 6.77
N ALA A 151 -5.54 5.74 5.85
CA ALA A 151 -4.70 5.98 4.68
C ALA A 151 -5.29 7.07 3.76
N GLU A 152 -6.60 7.08 3.54
CA GLU A 152 -7.27 8.15 2.80
C GLU A 152 -7.07 9.51 3.46
N ARG A 153 -7.24 9.60 4.79
CA ARG A 153 -7.01 10.84 5.54
C ARG A 153 -5.55 11.30 5.48
N LEU A 154 -4.60 10.36 5.50
CA LEU A 154 -3.17 10.68 5.35
C LEU A 154 -2.87 11.22 3.96
N ALA A 155 -3.43 10.64 2.90
CA ALA A 155 -3.28 11.14 1.53
C ALA A 155 -3.80 12.59 1.43
N GLU A 156 -4.97 12.89 2.01
CA GLU A 156 -5.52 14.25 2.07
C GLU A 156 -4.60 15.22 2.85
N GLN A 157 -4.03 14.79 3.98
CA GLN A 157 -3.09 15.60 4.76
C GLN A 157 -1.80 15.89 4.00
N MET A 158 -1.31 14.90 3.22
CA MET A 158 -0.12 15.04 2.37
C MET A 158 -0.43 15.76 1.04
N LYS A 159 -1.72 16.10 0.80
CA LYS A 159 -2.23 16.74 -0.43
C LYS A 159 -1.95 15.89 -1.67
N ASP A 160 -2.07 14.60 -1.52
CA ASP A 160 -1.97 13.60 -2.58
C ASP A 160 -3.35 13.31 -3.16
N ASP A 161 -3.43 13.11 -4.48
CA ASP A 161 -4.68 12.85 -5.19
C ASP A 161 -5.07 11.37 -5.12
N TYR A 162 -4.07 10.49 -4.91
CA TYR A 162 -4.24 9.05 -4.81
C TYR A 162 -3.69 8.48 -3.51
N ILE A 163 -4.32 7.38 -3.06
CA ILE A 163 -3.87 6.60 -1.89
C ILE A 163 -2.87 5.56 -2.37
N SER A 164 -1.61 5.78 -2.05
CA SER A 164 -0.49 4.90 -2.42
C SER A 164 -0.08 3.94 -1.29
N VAL A 165 0.81 3.03 -1.59
CA VAL A 165 1.28 2.00 -0.65
C VAL A 165 1.92 2.58 0.61
N GLU A 166 2.57 3.76 0.51
CA GLU A 166 3.16 4.45 1.66
C GLU A 166 2.10 4.96 2.65
N HIS A 167 0.92 5.43 2.17
CA HIS A 167 -0.17 5.85 3.04
C HIS A 167 -0.73 4.66 3.83
N ILE A 168 -0.86 3.50 3.18
CA ILE A 168 -1.30 2.26 3.82
C ILE A 168 -0.28 1.83 4.88
N MET A 169 1.01 1.84 4.55
CA MET A 169 2.08 1.47 5.49
C MET A 169 2.15 2.43 6.69
N LEU A 170 2.04 3.75 6.46
CA LEU A 170 1.97 4.74 7.53
C LEU A 170 0.78 4.54 8.45
N SER A 171 -0.37 4.17 7.90
CA SER A 171 -1.58 3.86 8.67
C SER A 171 -1.41 2.59 9.51
N LEU A 172 -0.76 1.56 8.98
CA LEU A 172 -0.37 0.35 9.72
C LEU A 172 0.53 0.68 10.91
N LEU A 173 1.52 1.55 10.69
CA LEU A 173 2.44 1.99 11.76
C LEU A 173 1.76 2.87 12.82
N GLN A 174 0.68 3.58 12.47
CA GLN A 174 -0.09 4.38 13.44
C GLN A 174 -1.01 3.54 14.33
N SER A 175 -1.58 2.47 13.79
CA SER A 175 -2.58 1.66 14.49
C SER A 175 -2.33 0.16 14.27
N PRO A 176 -1.15 -0.34 14.69
CA PRO A 176 -0.82 -1.75 14.52
C PRO A 176 -1.64 -2.62 15.47
N ASN A 177 -2.07 -3.79 15.00
CA ASN A 177 -2.60 -4.83 15.88
C ASN A 177 -1.45 -5.46 16.71
N PRO A 178 -1.72 -6.24 17.77
CA PRO A 178 -0.67 -6.80 18.64
C PRO A 178 0.39 -7.60 17.89
N ALA A 179 0.00 -8.35 16.84
CA ALA A 179 0.91 -9.17 16.06
C ALA A 179 1.82 -8.30 15.16
N ALA A 180 1.24 -7.33 14.42
CA ALA A 180 2.02 -6.39 13.63
C ALA A 180 2.95 -5.53 14.51
N LYS A 181 2.46 -5.09 15.67
CA LYS A 181 3.26 -4.32 16.63
C LYS A 181 4.49 -5.09 17.09
N LYS A 182 4.34 -6.37 17.45
CA LYS A 182 5.44 -7.25 17.83
C LYS A 182 6.54 -7.33 16.77
N LEU A 183 6.15 -7.39 15.48
CA LEU A 183 7.09 -7.37 14.37
C LEU A 183 7.76 -6.00 14.24
N PHE A 184 7.00 -4.92 14.27
CA PHE A 184 7.56 -3.57 14.18
C PHE A 184 8.54 -3.26 15.31
N ASP A 185 8.22 -3.66 16.54
CA ASP A 185 9.11 -3.49 17.69
C ASP A 185 10.40 -4.33 17.54
N ARG A 186 10.29 -5.58 17.05
CA ARG A 186 11.44 -6.47 16.81
C ARG A 186 12.42 -5.89 15.80
N TYR A 187 11.92 -5.35 14.70
CA TYR A 187 12.73 -4.80 13.62
C TYR A 187 12.95 -3.28 13.74
N LYS A 188 12.53 -2.67 14.87
CA LYS A 188 12.65 -1.24 15.15
C LYS A 188 12.06 -0.34 14.06
N ILE A 189 10.97 -0.80 13.44
CA ILE A 189 10.26 -0.05 12.42
C ILE A 189 9.32 0.92 13.12
N THR A 190 9.66 2.21 13.09
CA THR A 190 8.83 3.27 13.68
C THR A 190 8.27 4.18 12.60
N LYS A 191 7.17 4.86 12.91
CA LYS A 191 6.57 5.84 11.98
C LYS A 191 7.56 6.93 11.59
N ASP A 192 8.34 7.45 12.53
CA ASP A 192 9.26 8.55 12.28
C ASP A 192 10.45 8.12 11.41
N SER A 193 11.00 6.92 11.65
CA SER A 193 12.07 6.37 10.82
C SER A 193 11.57 6.08 9.40
N PHE A 194 10.36 5.54 9.27
CA PHE A 194 9.74 5.29 7.97
C PHE A 194 9.46 6.60 7.22
N LEU A 195 8.92 7.62 7.89
CA LEU A 195 8.66 8.92 7.28
C LEU A 195 9.95 9.60 6.81
N SER A 196 11.03 9.53 7.61
CA SER A 196 12.34 10.05 7.24
C SER A 196 12.91 9.34 5.99
N ALA A 197 12.79 8.01 5.93
CA ALA A 197 13.19 7.23 4.76
C ALA A 197 12.34 7.60 3.53
N LEU A 198 11.02 7.73 3.70
CA LEU A 198 10.10 8.13 2.63
C LEU A 198 10.46 9.51 2.06
N MET A 199 10.69 10.50 2.92
CA MET A 199 11.09 11.84 2.48
C MET A 199 12.40 11.84 1.71
N SER A 200 13.33 10.94 2.02
CA SER A 200 14.60 10.84 1.30
C SER A 200 14.49 10.17 -0.08
N VAL A 201 13.43 9.42 -0.35
CA VAL A 201 13.17 8.76 -1.65
C VAL A 201 12.19 9.59 -2.48
N ARG A 202 11.09 10.01 -1.88
CA ARG A 202 10.01 10.75 -2.54
C ARG A 202 10.30 12.25 -2.66
N GLY A 203 11.07 12.83 -1.72
CA GLY A 203 11.24 14.28 -1.61
C GLY A 203 9.90 14.98 -1.33
N ASN A 204 9.65 16.08 -2.06
CA ASN A 204 8.39 16.84 -2.00
C ASN A 204 7.42 16.51 -3.15
N THR A 205 7.64 15.42 -3.86
CA THR A 205 6.80 15.03 -5.00
C THR A 205 5.44 14.56 -4.50
N ARG A 206 4.34 15.02 -5.11
CA ARG A 206 2.97 14.60 -4.81
C ARG A 206 2.57 13.40 -5.64
N VAL A 207 1.71 12.57 -5.11
CA VAL A 207 1.08 11.47 -5.82
C VAL A 207 -0.10 12.02 -6.64
N THR A 208 0.17 12.35 -7.90
CA THR A 208 -0.82 12.91 -8.84
C THR A 208 -1.23 11.94 -9.93
N SER A 209 -0.61 10.76 -9.98
CA SER A 209 -0.91 9.69 -10.93
C SER A 209 -1.30 8.40 -10.20
N ASP A 210 -1.91 7.47 -10.90
CA ASP A 210 -2.25 6.14 -10.41
C ASP A 210 -1.05 5.16 -10.37
N THR A 211 0.10 5.56 -10.97
CA THR A 211 1.37 4.82 -10.97
C THR A 211 2.54 5.71 -10.54
N PRO A 212 2.52 6.29 -9.32
CA PRO A 212 3.57 7.20 -8.86
C PRO A 212 4.90 6.49 -8.62
N GLU A 213 4.86 5.22 -8.29
CA GLU A 213 6.04 4.40 -7.98
C GLU A 213 6.98 4.25 -9.18
N ASP A 214 6.47 4.36 -10.41
CA ASP A 214 7.28 4.34 -11.63
C ASP A 214 8.14 5.60 -11.77
N THR A 215 7.74 6.70 -11.14
CA THR A 215 8.46 7.98 -11.15
C THR A 215 9.43 8.13 -9.99
N TYR A 216 9.33 7.29 -8.96
CA TYR A 216 10.22 7.34 -7.81
C TYR A 216 11.56 6.69 -8.15
N ASP A 217 12.63 7.40 -7.84
CA ASP A 217 14.01 6.94 -8.01
C ASP A 217 14.35 6.44 -9.43
N VAL A 218 13.78 7.10 -10.46
CA VAL A 218 14.06 6.79 -11.88
C VAL A 218 15.56 6.80 -12.17
N LEU A 219 16.30 7.74 -11.57
CA LEU A 219 17.75 7.84 -11.73
C LEU A 219 18.47 6.64 -11.10
N GLY A 220 18.00 6.15 -9.94
CA GLY A 220 18.57 4.95 -9.32
C GLY A 220 18.25 3.66 -10.09
N LYS A 221 17.06 3.59 -10.73
CA LYS A 221 16.64 2.41 -11.51
C LYS A 221 17.31 2.33 -12.89
N TYR A 222 17.44 3.46 -13.58
CA TYR A 222 17.90 3.52 -14.99
C TYR A 222 19.21 4.26 -15.17
N GLY A 223 19.70 4.97 -14.17
CA GLY A 223 20.96 5.70 -14.14
C GLY A 223 22.04 4.96 -13.37
N THR A 224 23.27 5.31 -13.67
CA THR A 224 24.42 4.83 -12.92
C THR A 224 25.16 6.04 -12.37
N ASP A 225 25.39 6.09 -11.06
CA ASP A 225 26.22 7.15 -10.45
C ASP A 225 27.71 6.90 -10.76
N LEU A 226 28.20 7.59 -11.79
CA LEU A 226 29.61 7.47 -12.20
C LEU A 226 30.57 8.05 -11.16
N VAL A 227 30.12 8.98 -10.32
CA VAL A 227 30.95 9.56 -9.25
C VAL A 227 31.18 8.52 -8.16
N GLU A 228 30.11 7.78 -7.78
CA GLU A 228 30.22 6.69 -6.82
C GLU A 228 31.11 5.56 -7.37
N GLN A 229 30.94 5.19 -8.64
CA GLN A 229 31.80 4.20 -9.29
C GLN A 229 33.28 4.63 -9.34
N ALA A 230 33.53 5.92 -9.63
CA ALA A 230 34.89 6.47 -9.61
C ALA A 230 35.50 6.41 -8.21
N ARG A 231 34.74 6.77 -7.18
CA ARG A 231 35.20 6.68 -5.77
C ARG A 231 35.47 5.23 -5.35
N ALA A 232 34.64 4.30 -5.83
CA ALA A 232 34.82 2.87 -5.59
C ALA A 232 35.92 2.21 -6.49
N GLN A 233 36.60 3.02 -7.32
CA GLN A 233 37.63 2.55 -8.27
C GLN A 233 37.15 1.45 -9.23
N LYS A 234 35.86 1.50 -9.61
CA LYS A 234 35.24 0.55 -10.54
C LYS A 234 35.28 1.00 -12.00
N LEU A 235 35.70 2.25 -12.25
CA LEU A 235 35.90 2.76 -13.62
C LEU A 235 37.31 2.51 -14.13
N ASP A 236 37.40 2.25 -15.43
CA ASP A 236 38.70 2.10 -16.09
C ASP A 236 39.50 3.40 -16.02
N PRO A 237 40.85 3.33 -15.82
CA PRO A 237 41.68 4.51 -15.77
C PRO A 237 41.72 5.21 -17.14
N VAL A 238 41.50 6.52 -17.12
CA VAL A 238 41.61 7.35 -18.33
C VAL A 238 43.07 7.74 -18.53
N ILE A 239 43.68 7.25 -19.62
CA ILE A 239 45.09 7.49 -19.95
C ILE A 239 45.17 8.25 -21.28
N GLY A 240 45.99 9.30 -21.35
CA GLY A 240 46.28 10.01 -22.59
C GLY A 240 45.19 10.94 -23.12
N ARG A 241 44.25 11.34 -22.27
CA ARG A 241 43.10 12.24 -22.60
C ARG A 241 43.17 13.60 -21.89
N ASP A 242 44.38 14.10 -21.61
CA ASP A 242 44.56 15.31 -20.82
C ASP A 242 43.92 16.57 -21.44
N SER A 243 43.92 16.68 -22.77
CA SER A 243 43.31 17.80 -23.49
C SER A 243 41.78 17.80 -23.38
N GLU A 244 41.16 16.63 -23.52
CA GLU A 244 39.73 16.45 -23.42
C GLU A 244 39.24 16.67 -21.98
N ILE A 245 39.99 16.15 -20.99
CA ILE A 245 39.68 16.38 -19.56
C ILE A 245 39.71 17.88 -19.24
N ARG A 246 40.74 18.62 -19.69
CA ARG A 246 40.78 20.08 -19.50
C ARG A 246 39.62 20.81 -20.17
N ASN A 247 39.25 20.38 -21.37
CA ASN A 247 38.10 20.97 -22.08
C ASN A 247 36.77 20.70 -21.33
N VAL A 248 36.57 19.48 -20.83
CA VAL A 248 35.37 19.15 -20.02
C VAL A 248 35.34 20.00 -18.74
N ILE A 249 36.45 20.12 -18.02
CA ILE A 249 36.53 20.96 -16.82
C ILE A 249 36.21 22.42 -17.15
N MET A 250 36.76 22.93 -18.26
CA MET A 250 36.50 24.30 -18.71
C MET A 250 35.03 24.53 -19.06
N ILE A 251 34.37 23.56 -19.72
CA ILE A 251 32.95 23.65 -20.05
C ILE A 251 32.09 23.62 -18.78
N LEU A 252 32.36 22.67 -17.86
CA LEU A 252 31.65 22.56 -16.58
C LEU A 252 31.81 23.80 -15.68
N SER A 253 32.93 24.53 -15.79
CA SER A 253 33.20 25.72 -15.02
C SER A 253 32.46 26.96 -15.54
N ARG A 254 31.77 26.90 -16.70
CA ARG A 254 31.01 28.03 -17.26
C ARG A 254 29.76 28.30 -16.46
N LYS A 255 29.36 29.58 -16.33
CA LYS A 255 28.10 29.95 -15.68
C LYS A 255 26.84 29.48 -16.45
N THR A 256 26.95 29.43 -17.78
CA THR A 256 25.85 29.01 -18.69
C THR A 256 26.43 28.16 -19.79
N LYS A 257 25.62 27.29 -20.42
CA LYS A 257 26.02 26.31 -21.46
C LYS A 257 27.15 25.41 -20.95
N ASN A 258 26.96 24.85 -19.76
CA ASN A 258 27.93 24.04 -19.03
C ASN A 258 27.74 22.52 -19.20
N ASN A 259 26.98 22.09 -20.21
CA ASN A 259 26.81 20.67 -20.53
C ASN A 259 27.82 20.27 -21.59
N PRO A 260 28.88 19.50 -21.25
CA PRO A 260 29.76 18.89 -22.24
C PRO A 260 29.00 17.74 -22.94
N VAL A 261 29.08 17.72 -24.27
CA VAL A 261 28.51 16.68 -25.13
C VAL A 261 29.67 16.01 -25.88
#